data_93c19653a2346df65a1b3bc694ffb0d3
#
_entry.id   93c19653a2346df65a1b3bc694ffb0d3
#
_cell.length_a   1.000
_cell.length_b   1.000
_cell.length_c   1.000
_cell.angle_alpha   90.00
_cell.angle_beta   90.00
_cell.angle_gamma   90.00
#
_symmetry.space_group_name_H-M   'P 1'
#
loop_
_entity.id
_entity.type
_entity.pdbx_description
1 polymer ?
#
loop_
_entity_poly.entity_id
_entity_poly.type
_entity_poly.pdbx_seq_one_letter_code
_entity_poly.pdbx_strand_id
1 'polypeptide(L)'
;VQSNMAFGLGGSINGKATIEAAGDDQLRLFNARAQATDEPQESIGGSWAVDSSQSAGSFSAVGYYFGKALRKKLGVPVGLIKSAVGGTVAEAWTAREELEKNPTLKPLIDAQQQRLVAYSKVLATYKEREPKILEKYEAAVKKAKASGGRVPRKPRPPAHPSANKNRPIGLYNGSIAPLQPYAIRGAIWYQGESNSSRGQQYRTLFPAMISSWRRAWGQGDFP
;
A
#
# COMPACT_ATOMS: atom_id res chain seq x y z
N VAL A 1 -5.81 -2.74 -0.84
CA VAL A 1 -4.83 -2.36 0.13
C VAL A 1 -3.53 -3.15 -0.01
N GLN A 2 -3.56 -4.42 -0.40
CA GLN A 2 -2.40 -5.22 -0.76
C GLN A 2 -2.48 -5.64 -2.24
N SER A 3 -1.63 -6.56 -2.71
CA SER A 3 -1.58 -6.98 -4.12
C SER A 3 -2.93 -7.42 -4.67
N ASN A 4 -3.74 -8.13 -3.87
CA ASN A 4 -5.07 -8.58 -4.29
C ASN A 4 -6.03 -7.41 -4.54
N MET A 5 -6.02 -6.36 -3.70
CA MET A 5 -6.79 -5.13 -3.97
C MET A 5 -6.18 -4.26 -5.06
N ALA A 6 -4.87 -4.33 -5.27
CA ALA A 6 -4.19 -3.59 -6.34
C ALA A 6 -4.32 -4.29 -7.70
N PHE A 7 -4.69 -5.56 -7.73
CA PHE A 7 -4.79 -6.38 -8.94
C PHE A 7 -5.82 -5.79 -9.90
N GLY A 8 -5.35 -5.45 -11.10
CA GLY A 8 -6.16 -4.77 -12.12
C GLY A 8 -7.20 -5.69 -12.78
N LEU A 9 -8.33 -5.10 -13.14
CA LEU A 9 -9.44 -5.82 -13.79
C LEU A 9 -8.99 -6.59 -15.05
N GLY A 10 -8.08 -6.02 -15.83
CA GLY A 10 -7.56 -6.65 -17.04
C GLY A 10 -6.85 -7.99 -16.82
N GLY A 11 -6.35 -8.26 -15.60
CA GLY A 11 -5.72 -9.53 -15.23
C GLY A 11 -6.69 -10.56 -14.62
N SER A 12 -7.97 -10.22 -14.40
CA SER A 12 -8.94 -11.11 -13.77
C SER A 12 -9.56 -12.09 -14.79
N ILE A 13 -10.16 -13.16 -14.26
CA ILE A 13 -10.98 -14.08 -15.10
C ILE A 13 -12.08 -13.27 -15.75
N ASN A 14 -12.27 -13.42 -17.07
CA ASN A 14 -13.20 -12.64 -17.90
C ASN A 14 -12.96 -11.11 -17.88
N GLY A 15 -11.79 -10.65 -17.39
CA GLY A 15 -11.46 -9.22 -17.27
C GLY A 15 -11.59 -8.47 -18.60
N LYS A 16 -11.12 -9.06 -19.70
CA LYS A 16 -11.23 -8.46 -21.04
C LYS A 16 -12.68 -8.21 -21.46
N ALA A 17 -13.53 -9.22 -21.38
CA ALA A 17 -14.95 -9.09 -21.71
C ALA A 17 -15.67 -8.09 -20.77
N THR A 18 -15.29 -8.07 -19.48
CA THR A 18 -15.83 -7.10 -18.52
C THR A 18 -15.44 -5.66 -18.86
N ILE A 19 -14.21 -5.44 -19.32
CA ILE A 19 -13.73 -4.12 -19.76
C ILE A 19 -14.44 -3.68 -21.04
N GLU A 20 -14.63 -4.57 -22.00
CA GLU A 20 -15.37 -4.29 -23.24
C GLU A 20 -16.82 -3.90 -22.97
N ALA A 21 -17.43 -4.48 -21.93
CA ALA A 21 -18.80 -4.20 -21.48
C ALA A 21 -18.89 -3.06 -20.44
N ALA A 22 -17.78 -2.37 -20.14
CA ALA A 22 -17.78 -1.22 -19.21
C ALA A 22 -18.43 0.00 -19.86
N GLY A 23 -19.18 0.78 -19.08
CA GLY A 23 -19.88 1.97 -19.59
C GLY A 23 -21.07 2.42 -18.71
N ASP A 24 -21.06 2.11 -17.41
CA ASP A 24 -22.06 2.63 -16.47
C ASP A 24 -21.71 4.09 -16.09
N ASP A 25 -22.48 5.02 -16.60
CA ASP A 25 -22.31 6.47 -16.37
C ASP A 25 -22.51 6.90 -14.90
N GLN A 26 -23.08 6.04 -14.08
CA GLN A 26 -23.29 6.25 -12.64
C GLN A 26 -22.26 5.50 -11.78
N LEU A 27 -21.29 4.82 -12.37
CA LEU A 27 -20.14 4.26 -11.69
C LEU A 27 -18.90 5.15 -11.90
N ARG A 28 -18.31 5.63 -10.82
CA ARG A 28 -17.11 6.50 -10.83
C ARG A 28 -15.93 5.79 -10.21
N LEU A 29 -14.78 5.91 -10.81
CA LEU A 29 -13.53 5.24 -10.43
C LEU A 29 -12.45 6.29 -10.12
N PHE A 30 -11.86 6.25 -8.94
CA PHE A 30 -10.72 7.07 -8.55
C PHE A 30 -9.52 6.19 -8.23
N ASN A 31 -8.48 6.25 -9.05
CA ASN A 31 -7.20 5.60 -8.78
C ASN A 31 -6.30 6.55 -7.98
N ALA A 32 -6.29 6.41 -6.65
CA ALA A 32 -5.40 7.18 -5.80
C ALA A 32 -3.93 6.79 -6.05
N ARG A 33 -3.04 7.78 -6.16
CA ARG A 33 -1.58 7.59 -6.18
C ARG A 33 -1.07 7.36 -4.76
N ALA A 34 -1.36 6.17 -4.24
CA ALA A 34 -1.01 5.81 -2.88
C ALA A 34 0.51 5.87 -2.66
N GLN A 35 0.94 6.59 -1.62
CA GLN A 35 2.32 6.79 -1.24
C GLN A 35 2.49 6.75 0.28
N ALA A 36 3.69 6.42 0.75
CA ALA A 36 4.03 6.50 2.16
C ALA A 36 4.79 7.79 2.43
N THR A 37 4.31 8.60 3.39
CA THR A 37 4.91 9.87 3.81
C THR A 37 5.19 9.87 5.31
N ASP A 38 6.09 10.73 5.77
CA ASP A 38 6.41 10.83 7.19
C ASP A 38 5.34 11.63 7.94
N GLU A 39 4.74 12.63 7.28
CA GLU A 39 3.68 13.48 7.81
C GLU A 39 2.37 13.27 7.05
N PRO A 40 1.21 13.50 7.70
CA PRO A 40 -0.09 13.49 7.03
C PRO A 40 -0.13 14.47 5.86
N GLN A 41 -0.68 14.02 4.73
CA GLN A 41 -0.85 14.86 3.56
C GLN A 41 -2.27 15.41 3.50
N GLU A 42 -2.42 16.61 2.98
CA GLU A 42 -3.72 17.29 2.77
C GLU A 42 -4.39 16.88 1.45
N SER A 43 -3.61 16.34 0.50
CA SER A 43 -4.11 15.93 -0.80
C SER A 43 -3.46 14.66 -1.30
N ILE A 44 -4.17 13.94 -2.17
CA ILE A 44 -3.68 12.73 -2.84
C ILE A 44 -3.85 12.88 -4.35
N GLY A 45 -2.81 12.53 -5.09
CA GLY A 45 -2.89 12.53 -6.55
C GLY A 45 -3.85 11.47 -7.07
N GLY A 46 -4.48 11.76 -8.19
CA GLY A 46 -5.46 10.91 -8.85
C GLY A 46 -6.50 11.74 -9.58
N SER A 47 -7.41 11.08 -10.27
CA SER A 47 -8.56 11.72 -10.93
C SER A 47 -9.75 10.78 -10.95
N TRP A 48 -10.95 11.34 -10.86
CA TRP A 48 -12.19 10.62 -11.10
C TRP A 48 -12.37 10.36 -12.60
N ALA A 49 -12.77 9.15 -12.92
CA ALA A 49 -13.20 8.77 -14.26
C ALA A 49 -14.57 8.07 -14.19
N VAL A 50 -15.39 8.27 -15.21
CA VAL A 50 -16.60 7.47 -15.42
C VAL A 50 -16.17 6.06 -15.82
N ASP A 51 -16.93 5.05 -15.43
CA ASP A 51 -16.72 3.68 -15.87
C ASP A 51 -16.76 3.58 -17.41
N SER A 52 -15.70 3.07 -17.98
CA SER A 52 -15.53 2.89 -19.42
C SER A 52 -14.44 1.84 -19.71
N SER A 53 -14.36 1.39 -20.95
CA SER A 53 -13.29 0.48 -21.38
C SER A 53 -11.88 1.06 -21.16
N GLN A 54 -11.72 2.39 -21.17
CA GLN A 54 -10.45 3.07 -20.93
C GLN A 54 -10.10 3.15 -19.44
N SER A 55 -11.10 3.31 -18.55
CA SER A 55 -10.88 3.55 -17.12
C SER A 55 -10.87 2.27 -16.28
N ALA A 56 -11.65 1.25 -16.66
CA ALA A 56 -11.88 0.06 -15.86
C ALA A 56 -10.65 -0.87 -15.78
N GLY A 57 -9.87 -1.01 -16.87
CA GLY A 57 -8.85 -2.04 -17.00
C GLY A 57 -7.76 -2.02 -15.92
N SER A 58 -7.31 -0.84 -15.50
CA SER A 58 -6.30 -0.65 -14.46
C SER A 58 -6.88 -0.53 -13.04
N PHE A 59 -8.19 -0.45 -12.91
CA PHE A 59 -8.85 -0.39 -11.61
C PHE A 59 -8.80 -1.74 -10.88
N SER A 60 -8.94 -1.73 -9.55
CA SER A 60 -9.01 -2.95 -8.74
C SER A 60 -10.11 -3.88 -9.22
N ALA A 61 -9.79 -5.13 -9.56
CA ALA A 61 -10.80 -6.12 -9.94
C ALA A 61 -11.81 -6.35 -8.81
N VAL A 62 -11.33 -6.53 -7.58
CA VAL A 62 -12.18 -6.70 -6.39
C VAL A 62 -13.09 -5.49 -6.19
N GLY A 63 -12.49 -4.28 -6.22
CA GLY A 63 -13.25 -3.04 -6.08
C GLY A 63 -14.28 -2.86 -7.20
N TYR A 64 -13.92 -3.15 -8.43
CA TYR A 64 -14.79 -3.00 -9.60
C TYR A 64 -16.02 -3.92 -9.52
N TYR A 65 -15.81 -5.23 -9.30
CA TYR A 65 -16.93 -6.17 -9.20
C TYR A 65 -17.83 -5.86 -7.98
N PHE A 66 -17.23 -5.46 -6.86
CA PHE A 66 -17.98 -4.99 -5.70
C PHE A 66 -18.85 -3.78 -6.04
N GLY A 67 -18.29 -2.76 -6.69
CA GLY A 67 -19.03 -1.56 -7.08
C GLY A 67 -20.14 -1.83 -8.08
N LYS A 68 -19.90 -2.69 -9.08
CA LYS A 68 -20.95 -3.13 -10.02
C LYS A 68 -22.08 -3.87 -9.32
N ALA A 69 -21.76 -4.74 -8.37
CA ALA A 69 -22.77 -5.44 -7.59
C ALA A 69 -23.62 -4.47 -6.75
N LEU A 70 -22.99 -3.49 -6.10
CA LEU A 70 -23.70 -2.45 -5.37
C LEU A 70 -24.58 -1.60 -6.29
N ARG A 71 -24.04 -1.17 -7.41
CA ARG A 71 -24.77 -0.39 -8.42
C ARG A 71 -26.06 -1.11 -8.86
N LYS A 72 -25.91 -2.40 -9.21
CA LYS A 72 -27.05 -3.25 -9.62
C LYS A 72 -28.08 -3.39 -8.52
N LYS A 73 -27.63 -3.59 -7.25
CA LYS A 73 -28.53 -3.85 -6.12
C LYS A 73 -29.25 -2.60 -5.63
N LEU A 74 -28.56 -1.47 -5.58
CA LEU A 74 -29.07 -0.25 -4.94
C LEU A 74 -29.73 0.73 -5.94
N GLY A 75 -29.39 0.66 -7.23
CA GLY A 75 -29.93 1.58 -8.24
C GLY A 75 -29.45 3.03 -8.12
N VAL A 76 -28.42 3.31 -7.30
CA VAL A 76 -27.90 4.66 -7.03
C VAL A 76 -26.49 4.84 -7.59
N PRO A 77 -26.03 6.07 -7.85
CA PRO A 77 -24.65 6.32 -8.24
C PRO A 77 -23.65 5.77 -7.20
N VAL A 78 -22.55 5.17 -7.68
CA VAL A 78 -21.50 4.60 -6.82
C VAL A 78 -20.13 5.17 -7.21
N GLY A 79 -19.42 5.75 -6.26
CA GLY A 79 -18.02 6.14 -6.39
C GLY A 79 -17.08 5.16 -5.69
N LEU A 80 -16.04 4.72 -6.36
CA LEU A 80 -15.02 3.83 -5.82
C LEU A 80 -13.67 4.53 -5.77
N ILE A 81 -13.04 4.54 -4.58
CA ILE A 81 -11.69 5.05 -4.39
C ILE A 81 -10.76 3.86 -4.17
N LYS A 82 -9.81 3.63 -5.08
CA LYS A 82 -8.77 2.63 -4.93
C LYS A 82 -7.52 3.26 -4.32
N SER A 83 -7.24 2.95 -3.04
CA SER A 83 -5.97 3.25 -2.37
C SER A 83 -5.32 1.93 -1.96
N ALA A 84 -4.39 1.41 -2.77
CA ALA A 84 -3.82 0.08 -2.58
C ALA A 84 -2.36 0.00 -3.02
N VAL A 85 -1.51 -0.63 -2.19
CA VAL A 85 -0.08 -0.87 -2.45
C VAL A 85 0.25 -2.33 -2.17
N GLY A 86 0.73 -3.06 -3.17
CA GLY A 86 1.08 -4.48 -3.03
C GLY A 86 2.19 -4.74 -2.02
N GLY A 87 2.09 -5.84 -1.27
CA GLY A 87 3.10 -6.28 -0.31
C GLY A 87 3.23 -5.37 0.91
N THR A 88 2.14 -4.78 1.39
CA THR A 88 2.16 -3.88 2.55
C THR A 88 1.51 -4.49 3.80
N VAL A 89 2.02 -4.10 4.96
CA VAL A 89 1.57 -4.52 6.29
C VAL A 89 0.50 -3.56 6.83
N ALA A 90 -0.39 -4.05 7.69
CA ALA A 90 -1.52 -3.26 8.20
C ALA A 90 -1.09 -2.05 9.05
N GLU A 91 0.00 -2.15 9.81
CA GLU A 91 0.53 -1.04 10.61
C GLU A 91 0.96 0.17 9.77
N ALA A 92 1.27 -0.02 8.49
CA ALA A 92 1.57 1.09 7.59
C ALA A 92 0.32 1.94 7.28
N TRP A 93 -0.88 1.36 7.42
CA TRP A 93 -2.19 1.97 7.15
C TRP A 93 -2.93 2.40 8.42
N THR A 94 -2.30 2.27 9.59
CA THR A 94 -2.91 2.57 10.89
C THR A 94 -2.42 3.92 11.40
N ALA A 95 -3.31 4.73 11.99
CA ALA A 95 -2.95 6.02 12.58
C ALA A 95 -1.98 5.86 13.74
N ARG A 96 -1.13 6.89 13.95
CA ARG A 96 -0.10 6.93 14.99
C ARG A 96 -0.66 6.67 16.38
N GLU A 97 -1.73 7.37 16.73
CA GLU A 97 -2.34 7.34 18.06
C GLU A 97 -2.81 5.93 18.45
N GLU A 98 -3.30 5.16 17.46
CA GLU A 98 -3.74 3.78 17.69
C GLU A 98 -2.57 2.82 17.96
N LEU A 99 -1.46 3.03 17.29
CA LEU A 99 -0.27 2.22 17.50
C LEU A 99 0.42 2.59 18.82
N GLU A 100 0.47 3.88 19.18
CA GLU A 100 1.14 4.37 20.40
C GLU A 100 0.41 4.00 21.68
N LYS A 101 -0.92 4.12 21.69
CA LYS A 101 -1.72 3.83 22.90
C LYS A 101 -1.82 2.35 23.25
N ASN A 102 -1.52 1.46 22.30
CA ASN A 102 -1.64 0.02 22.51
C ASN A 102 -0.28 -0.62 22.79
N PRO A 103 -0.05 -1.18 24.00
CA PRO A 103 1.23 -1.78 24.37
C PRO A 103 1.71 -2.89 23.44
N THR A 104 0.79 -3.65 22.80
CA THR A 104 1.13 -4.71 21.83
C THR A 104 1.59 -4.15 20.49
N LEU A 105 1.16 -2.94 20.13
CA LEU A 105 1.43 -2.30 18.84
C LEU A 105 2.55 -1.27 18.89
N LYS A 106 2.74 -0.60 20.03
CA LYS A 106 3.80 0.41 20.24
C LYS A 106 5.19 -0.06 19.82
N PRO A 107 5.61 -1.32 20.06
CA PRO A 107 6.92 -1.82 19.62
C PRO A 107 7.15 -1.70 18.09
N LEU A 108 6.10 -1.61 17.28
CA LEU A 108 6.22 -1.41 15.82
C LEU A 108 6.80 -0.01 15.51
N ILE A 109 6.36 1.01 16.24
CA ILE A 109 6.86 2.38 16.12
C ILE A 109 8.28 2.46 16.70
N ASP A 110 8.48 1.91 17.89
CA ASP A 110 9.78 1.94 18.58
C ASP A 110 10.87 1.29 17.70
N ALA A 111 10.57 0.16 17.07
CA ALA A 111 11.49 -0.49 16.14
C ALA A 111 11.82 0.39 14.91
N GLN A 112 10.86 1.14 14.40
CA GLN A 112 11.10 2.07 13.29
C GLN A 112 11.99 3.24 13.75
N GLN A 113 11.74 3.79 14.92
CA GLN A 113 12.56 4.86 15.51
C GLN A 113 14.01 4.40 15.71
N GLN A 114 14.19 3.19 16.23
CA GLN A 114 15.54 2.61 16.40
C GLN A 114 16.28 2.47 15.05
N ARG A 115 15.58 2.07 13.98
CA ARG A 115 16.17 1.98 12.63
C ARG A 115 16.59 3.37 12.12
N LEU A 116 15.78 4.40 12.35
CA LEU A 116 16.10 5.77 11.97
C LEU A 116 17.37 6.27 12.69
N VAL A 117 17.42 6.08 14.01
CA VAL A 117 18.59 6.47 14.83
C VAL A 117 19.85 5.69 14.40
N ALA A 118 19.73 4.40 14.12
CA ALA A 118 20.87 3.57 13.74
C ALA A 118 21.36 3.82 12.29
N TYR A 119 20.57 4.46 11.44
CA TYR A 119 20.85 4.52 10.00
C TYR A 119 22.19 5.17 9.65
N SER A 120 22.56 6.27 10.30
CA SER A 120 23.84 6.95 10.06
C SER A 120 25.04 6.01 10.29
N LYS A 121 25.00 5.20 11.36
CA LYS A 121 26.03 4.20 11.66
C LYS A 121 26.04 3.07 10.62
N VAL A 122 24.85 2.58 10.23
CA VAL A 122 24.72 1.55 9.20
C VAL A 122 25.28 2.03 7.86
N LEU A 123 24.99 3.27 7.48
CA LEU A 123 25.50 3.88 6.24
C LEU A 123 27.01 4.09 6.29
N ALA A 124 27.56 4.55 7.42
CA ALA A 124 29.01 4.71 7.60
C ALA A 124 29.74 3.36 7.46
N THR A 125 29.26 2.32 8.14
CA THR A 125 29.81 0.96 8.02
C THR A 125 29.73 0.41 6.59
N TYR A 126 28.67 0.72 5.86
CA TYR A 126 28.57 0.34 4.45
C TYR A 126 29.65 1.04 3.62
N LYS A 127 29.81 2.37 3.77
CA LYS A 127 30.82 3.16 3.03
C LYS A 127 32.24 2.67 3.27
N GLU A 128 32.58 2.29 4.48
CA GLU A 128 33.90 1.70 4.81
C GLU A 128 34.13 0.37 4.07
N ARG A 129 33.09 -0.42 3.86
CA ARG A 129 33.12 -1.74 3.22
C ARG A 129 32.89 -1.69 1.71
N GLU A 130 32.38 -0.57 1.19
CA GLU A 130 31.96 -0.43 -0.21
C GLU A 130 33.06 -0.81 -1.22
N PRO A 131 34.36 -0.42 -1.05
CA PRO A 131 35.42 -0.82 -1.99
C PRO A 131 35.52 -2.36 -2.12
N LYS A 132 35.51 -3.07 -1.00
CA LYS A 132 35.57 -4.54 -0.99
C LYS A 132 34.30 -5.19 -1.56
N ILE A 133 33.14 -4.57 -1.35
CA ILE A 133 31.86 -5.03 -1.91
C ILE A 133 31.88 -4.89 -3.43
N LEU A 134 32.38 -3.76 -3.96
CA LEU A 134 32.46 -3.51 -5.39
C LEU A 134 33.48 -4.42 -6.07
N GLU A 135 34.64 -4.63 -5.47
CA GLU A 135 35.65 -5.58 -5.97
C GLU A 135 35.06 -7.00 -6.15
N LYS A 136 34.36 -7.50 -5.11
CA LYS A 136 33.68 -8.80 -5.18
C LYS A 136 32.61 -8.83 -6.26
N TYR A 137 31.87 -7.74 -6.42
CA TYR A 137 30.85 -7.61 -7.44
C TYR A 137 31.47 -7.66 -8.84
N GLU A 138 32.55 -6.94 -9.11
CA GLU A 138 33.25 -6.90 -10.40
C GLU A 138 33.82 -8.28 -10.77
N ALA A 139 34.43 -8.98 -9.79
CA ALA A 139 34.87 -10.37 -9.98
C ALA A 139 33.72 -11.32 -10.33
N ALA A 140 32.56 -11.16 -9.65
CA ALA A 140 31.36 -11.96 -9.94
C ALA A 140 30.76 -11.64 -11.32
N VAL A 141 30.76 -10.38 -11.74
CA VAL A 141 30.34 -9.96 -13.09
C VAL A 141 31.26 -10.57 -14.17
N LYS A 142 32.58 -10.52 -13.95
CA LYS A 142 33.57 -11.11 -14.88
C LYS A 142 33.33 -12.63 -15.03
N LYS A 143 33.16 -13.32 -13.92
CA LYS A 143 32.88 -14.78 -13.90
C LYS A 143 31.55 -15.09 -14.63
N ALA A 144 30.48 -14.36 -14.35
CA ALA A 144 29.18 -14.56 -14.99
C ALA A 144 29.24 -14.35 -16.52
N LYS A 145 29.93 -13.29 -16.97
CA LYS A 145 30.13 -13.03 -18.40
C LYS A 145 30.94 -14.16 -19.08
N ALA A 146 31.98 -14.66 -18.43
CA ALA A 146 32.82 -15.73 -18.98
C ALA A 146 32.08 -17.06 -19.11
N SER A 147 31.13 -17.35 -18.20
CA SER A 147 30.35 -18.59 -18.17
C SER A 147 28.98 -18.49 -18.89
N GLY A 148 28.66 -17.36 -19.52
CA GLY A 148 27.31 -17.12 -20.08
C GLY A 148 26.18 -17.06 -19.05
N GLY A 149 26.53 -16.91 -17.75
CA GLY A 149 25.58 -16.89 -16.64
C GLY A 149 24.94 -15.52 -16.43
N ARG A 150 23.95 -15.47 -15.52
CA ARG A 150 23.24 -14.22 -15.18
C ARG A 150 24.16 -13.27 -14.41
N VAL A 151 24.36 -12.06 -14.94
CA VAL A 151 25.10 -11.00 -14.28
C VAL A 151 24.39 -10.58 -12.98
N PRO A 152 25.11 -10.56 -11.83
CA PRO A 152 24.52 -10.14 -10.56
C PRO A 152 24.14 -8.65 -10.58
N ARG A 153 23.19 -8.26 -9.73
CA ARG A 153 22.83 -6.84 -9.57
C ARG A 153 23.92 -6.09 -8.83
N LYS A 154 24.20 -4.85 -9.28
CA LYS A 154 25.15 -3.97 -8.60
C LYS A 154 24.68 -3.71 -7.15
N PRO A 155 25.55 -3.90 -6.14
CA PRO A 155 25.26 -3.52 -4.76
C PRO A 155 24.87 -2.05 -4.65
N ARG A 156 23.96 -1.75 -3.71
CA ARG A 156 23.52 -0.39 -3.42
C ARG A 156 23.69 -0.11 -1.94
N PRO A 157 23.90 1.14 -1.54
CA PRO A 157 23.86 1.54 -0.14
C PRO A 157 22.52 1.12 0.52
N PRO A 158 22.51 0.87 1.83
CA PRO A 158 21.27 0.64 2.58
C PRO A 158 20.30 1.80 2.33
N ALA A 159 19.06 1.48 1.98
CA ALA A 159 18.03 2.48 1.79
C ALA A 159 17.69 3.15 3.13
N HIS A 160 17.39 4.46 3.09
CA HIS A 160 16.90 5.16 4.29
C HIS A 160 15.63 4.50 4.81
N PRO A 161 15.46 4.32 6.14
CA PRO A 161 14.27 3.66 6.71
C PRO A 161 12.94 4.33 6.33
N SER A 162 12.93 5.64 6.07
CA SER A 162 11.75 6.36 5.56
C SER A 162 11.39 6.00 4.11
N ALA A 163 12.27 5.36 3.35
CA ALA A 163 11.94 4.87 2.01
C ALA A 163 11.15 3.55 2.03
N ASN A 164 11.04 2.90 3.20
CA ASN A 164 10.29 1.66 3.33
C ASN A 164 8.78 1.94 3.31
N LYS A 165 8.08 1.49 2.28
CA LYS A 165 6.61 1.59 2.20
C LYS A 165 5.87 0.87 3.33
N ASN A 166 6.54 -0.08 4.00
CA ASN A 166 6.02 -0.86 5.12
C ASN A 166 6.34 -0.24 6.49
N ARG A 167 6.91 0.98 6.54
CA ARG A 167 7.07 1.65 7.81
C ARG A 167 5.70 1.95 8.44
N PRO A 168 5.55 1.78 9.76
CA PRO A 168 4.30 2.11 10.43
C PRO A 168 3.82 3.52 10.06
N ILE A 169 2.51 3.74 9.97
CA ILE A 169 1.87 5.04 9.74
C ILE A 169 2.05 5.59 8.31
N GLY A 170 3.13 5.26 7.61
CA GLY A 170 3.52 5.94 6.37
C GLY A 170 2.44 5.98 5.30
N LEU A 171 1.75 4.86 5.06
CA LEU A 171 0.64 4.80 4.09
C LEU A 171 -0.64 5.41 4.64
N TYR A 172 -0.84 5.40 5.97
CA TYR A 172 -1.92 6.17 6.57
C TYR A 172 -1.75 7.67 6.26
N ASN A 173 -0.58 8.22 6.53
CA ASN A 173 -0.29 9.64 6.30
C ASN A 173 -0.45 10.07 4.84
N GLY A 174 0.10 9.29 3.91
CA GLY A 174 0.13 9.69 2.49
C GLY A 174 -1.02 9.16 1.64
N SER A 175 -1.86 8.27 2.19
CA SER A 175 -2.86 7.57 1.36
C SER A 175 -4.24 7.41 2.00
N ILE A 176 -4.36 7.65 3.31
CA ILE A 176 -5.63 7.60 4.04
C ILE A 176 -5.99 8.99 4.59
N ALA A 177 -5.06 9.66 5.27
CA ALA A 177 -5.29 11.00 5.81
C ALA A 177 -5.85 12.00 4.76
N PRO A 178 -5.30 12.09 3.55
CA PRO A 178 -5.81 13.02 2.54
C PRO A 178 -7.20 12.67 1.98
N LEU A 179 -7.74 11.49 2.30
CA LEU A 179 -9.10 11.09 1.90
C LEU A 179 -10.15 11.39 2.98
N GLN A 180 -9.76 11.67 4.22
CA GLN A 180 -10.68 11.83 5.35
C GLN A 180 -11.72 12.94 5.19
N PRO A 181 -11.44 14.08 4.53
CA PRO A 181 -12.48 15.09 4.27
C PRO A 181 -13.60 14.61 3.33
N TYR A 182 -13.35 13.51 2.60
CA TYR A 182 -14.31 12.99 1.62
C TYR A 182 -15.25 11.99 2.28
N ALA A 183 -16.56 12.28 2.34
CA ALA A 183 -17.55 11.38 2.92
C ALA A 183 -17.58 10.03 2.20
N ILE A 184 -17.56 8.94 2.98
CA ILE A 184 -17.61 7.56 2.45
C ILE A 184 -18.75 6.77 3.07
N ARG A 185 -19.22 5.73 2.37
CA ARG A 185 -20.23 4.79 2.88
C ARG A 185 -19.62 3.58 3.57
N GLY A 186 -18.37 3.28 3.27
CA GLY A 186 -17.67 2.13 3.84
C GLY A 186 -16.33 1.91 3.19
N ALA A 187 -15.57 0.96 3.72
CA ALA A 187 -14.28 0.55 3.19
C ALA A 187 -14.23 -0.97 3.01
N ILE A 188 -13.66 -1.44 1.91
CA ILE A 188 -13.38 -2.85 1.72
C ILE A 188 -11.88 -3.10 1.90
N TRP A 189 -11.54 -4.13 2.65
CA TRP A 189 -10.17 -4.48 3.00
C TRP A 189 -9.84 -5.91 2.58
N TYR A 190 -8.79 -6.07 1.81
CA TYR A 190 -8.25 -7.38 1.45
C TYR A 190 -6.73 -7.36 1.65
N GLN A 191 -6.28 -7.84 2.81
CA GLN A 191 -4.88 -7.85 3.25
C GLN A 191 -4.71 -8.85 4.40
N GLY A 192 -3.51 -9.34 4.63
CA GLY A 192 -3.18 -10.24 5.75
C GLY A 192 -1.87 -10.97 5.51
N GLU A 193 -1.54 -11.26 4.26
CA GLU A 193 -0.40 -12.08 3.87
C GLU A 193 0.93 -11.51 4.38
N SER A 194 1.10 -10.19 4.31
CA SER A 194 2.32 -9.52 4.81
C SER A 194 2.42 -9.46 6.34
N ASN A 195 1.33 -9.80 7.06
CA ASN A 195 1.31 -9.91 8.52
C ASN A 195 1.22 -11.37 9.01
N SER A 196 1.23 -12.36 8.12
CA SER A 196 0.97 -13.78 8.45
C SER A 196 1.92 -14.35 9.52
N SER A 197 3.19 -13.94 9.51
CA SER A 197 4.17 -14.33 10.54
C SER A 197 3.90 -13.74 11.93
N ARG A 198 2.97 -12.77 12.03
CA ARG A 198 2.60 -12.05 13.27
C ARG A 198 1.08 -12.09 13.50
N GLY A 199 0.45 -13.25 13.25
CA GLY A 199 -1.01 -13.43 13.29
C GLY A 199 -1.63 -13.02 14.63
N GLN A 200 -0.98 -13.31 15.76
CA GLN A 200 -1.48 -12.89 17.08
C GLN A 200 -1.52 -11.36 17.23
N GLN A 201 -0.47 -10.68 16.80
CA GLN A 201 -0.43 -9.22 16.82
C GLN A 201 -1.49 -8.64 15.86
N TYR A 202 -1.73 -9.29 14.72
CA TYR A 202 -2.73 -8.86 13.74
C TYR A 202 -4.16 -8.86 14.31
N ARG A 203 -4.48 -9.76 15.23
CA ARG A 203 -5.79 -9.78 15.93
C ARG A 203 -6.07 -8.50 16.71
N THR A 204 -5.04 -7.82 17.19
CA THR A 204 -5.13 -6.52 17.85
C THR A 204 -5.01 -5.37 16.85
N LEU A 205 -4.09 -5.49 15.89
CA LEU A 205 -3.78 -4.45 14.93
C LEU A 205 -4.94 -4.15 13.97
N PHE A 206 -5.61 -5.17 13.46
CA PHE A 206 -6.66 -4.97 12.47
C PHE A 206 -7.89 -4.23 13.03
N PRO A 207 -8.45 -4.58 14.20
CA PRO A 207 -9.49 -3.78 14.84
C PRO A 207 -9.02 -2.36 15.18
N ALA A 208 -7.78 -2.18 15.62
CA ALA A 208 -7.22 -0.85 15.90
C ALA A 208 -7.17 0.03 14.64
N MET A 209 -6.78 -0.55 13.49
CA MET A 209 -6.79 0.15 12.21
C MET A 209 -8.21 0.58 11.82
N ILE A 210 -9.21 -0.31 11.91
CA ILE A 210 -10.61 0.02 11.62
C ILE A 210 -11.09 1.16 12.51
N SER A 211 -10.85 1.06 13.82
CA SER A 211 -11.22 2.08 14.80
C SER A 211 -10.53 3.43 14.51
N SER A 212 -9.27 3.41 14.06
CA SER A 212 -8.56 4.64 13.69
C SER A 212 -9.22 5.34 12.50
N TRP A 213 -9.61 4.59 11.47
CA TRP A 213 -10.28 5.15 10.31
C TRP A 213 -11.66 5.70 10.65
N ARG A 214 -12.50 4.92 11.36
CA ARG A 214 -13.83 5.36 11.79
C ARG A 214 -13.77 6.67 12.58
N ARG A 215 -12.85 6.76 13.52
CA ARG A 215 -12.65 7.96 14.32
C ARG A 215 -12.19 9.15 13.47
N ALA A 216 -11.24 8.93 12.57
CA ALA A 216 -10.70 9.98 11.70
C ALA A 216 -11.74 10.53 10.72
N TRP A 217 -12.65 9.69 10.22
CA TRP A 217 -13.75 10.14 9.37
C TRP A 217 -14.91 10.81 10.14
N GLY A 218 -15.08 10.50 11.44
CA GLY A 218 -16.16 11.08 12.24
C GLY A 218 -17.57 10.72 11.77
N GLN A 219 -17.73 9.66 10.95
CA GLN A 219 -19.00 9.25 10.36
C GLN A 219 -19.66 8.06 11.09
N GLY A 220 -19.25 7.79 12.34
CA GLY A 220 -19.73 6.63 13.10
C GLY A 220 -19.12 5.31 12.59
N ASP A 221 -19.81 4.20 12.91
CA ASP A 221 -19.34 2.85 12.63
C ASP A 221 -19.69 2.38 11.20
N PHE A 222 -19.15 3.07 10.20
CA PHE A 222 -19.31 2.61 8.82
C PHE A 222 -18.67 1.22 8.60
N PRO A 223 -19.24 0.37 7.69
CA PRO A 223 -18.75 -0.97 7.38
C PRO A 223 -17.41 -0.97 6.65
#